data_e7699d819a7d47c95a6d0767fb5f9e8a
#
_entry.id   e7699d819a7d47c95a6d0767fb5f9e8a
#
_cell.length_a   1.000
_cell.length_b   1.000
_cell.length_c   1.000
_cell.angle_alpha   90.00
_cell.angle_beta   90.00
_cell.angle_gamma   90.00
#
_symmetry.space_group_name_H-M   'P 1'
#
loop_
_entity.id
_entity.type
_entity.pdbx_description
1 polymer ?
#
loop_
_entity_poly.entity_id
_entity_poly.type
_entity_poly.pdbx_seq_one_letter_code
_entity_poly.pdbx_strand_id
1 'polypeptide(L)' 'MTLEIITPTSCLYRGEASSVTVPSKMGPFTMLDHHAPIVAILEAGTITATDLQNEIHEFAIQGGFCEQHDNQIIICAEL' A
#
# COMPACT_ATOMS: atom_id res chain seq x y z
N MET A 1 -8.71 -6.32 4.66
CA MET A 1 -7.59 -5.72 5.41
C MET A 1 -7.71 -4.22 5.45
N THR A 2 -7.19 -3.61 6.48
CA THR A 2 -7.17 -2.15 6.54
C THR A 2 -5.94 -1.62 5.83
N LEU A 3 -6.09 -0.49 5.16
CA LEU A 3 -5.02 0.18 4.44
C LEU A 3 -4.96 1.65 4.83
N GLU A 4 -3.76 2.11 5.13
CA GLU A 4 -3.50 3.53 5.34
C GLU A 4 -2.29 3.93 4.51
N ILE A 5 -2.44 4.96 3.69
CA ILE A 5 -1.35 5.53 2.89
C ILE A 5 -1.17 6.97 3.34
N ILE A 6 -0.03 7.26 3.92
CA ILE A 6 0.26 8.57 4.48
C ILE A 6 1.52 9.17 3.88
N THR A 7 1.58 10.49 3.89
CA THR A 7 2.79 11.28 3.61
C THR A 7 3.10 12.10 4.86
N PRO A 8 4.23 12.81 4.91
CA PRO A 8 4.51 13.66 6.09
C PRO A 8 3.44 14.72 6.37
N THR A 9 2.64 15.11 5.38
CA THR A 9 1.69 16.21 5.52
C THR A 9 0.24 15.83 5.25
N SER A 10 -0.04 14.61 4.82
CA SER A 10 -1.41 14.25 4.44
C SER A 10 -1.66 12.75 4.53
N CYS A 11 -2.94 12.39 4.49
CA CYS A 11 -3.39 11.01 4.38
C CYS A 11 -4.03 10.85 3.00
N LEU A 12 -3.45 9.99 2.16
CA LEU A 12 -3.93 9.77 0.80
C LEU A 12 -5.08 8.76 0.74
N TYR A 13 -5.07 7.80 1.65
CA TYR A 13 -6.10 6.77 1.71
C TYR A 13 -6.19 6.23 3.14
N ARG A 14 -7.40 5.97 3.57
CA ARG A 14 -7.66 5.25 4.83
C ARG A 14 -8.96 4.50 4.68
N GLY A 15 -8.90 3.18 4.74
CA GLY A 15 -10.09 2.36 4.59
C GLY A 15 -9.76 0.90 4.38
N GLU A 16 -10.77 0.13 4.00
CA GLU A 16 -10.63 -1.28 3.73
C GLU A 16 -10.16 -1.51 2.28
N ALA A 17 -9.38 -2.55 2.09
CA ALA A 17 -8.94 -2.98 0.77
C ALA A 17 -8.98 -4.50 0.67
N SER A 18 -9.29 -5.01 -0.51
CA SER A 18 -9.25 -6.45 -0.79
C SER A 18 -7.89 -6.86 -1.35
N SER A 19 -7.19 -5.94 -2.03
CA SER A 19 -5.84 -6.18 -2.51
C SER A 19 -5.07 -4.88 -2.62
N VAL A 20 -3.76 -4.94 -2.40
CA VAL A 20 -2.87 -3.78 -2.52
C VAL A 20 -1.60 -4.23 -3.23
N THR A 21 -1.28 -3.58 -4.34
CA THR A 21 -0.05 -3.83 -5.10
C THR A 21 0.89 -2.66 -4.91
N VAL A 22 2.14 -2.94 -4.57
CA VAL A 22 3.14 -1.92 -4.28
C VAL A 22 4.38 -2.09 -5.15
N PRO A 23 5.05 -0.97 -5.52
CA PRO A 23 6.28 -1.01 -6.32
C PRO A 23 7.50 -1.21 -5.41
N SER A 24 7.70 -2.42 -4.91
CA SER A 24 8.83 -2.74 -4.05
C SER A 24 10.14 -2.74 -4.84
N LYS A 25 11.23 -2.33 -4.19
CA LYS A 25 12.57 -2.40 -4.78
C LYS A 25 13.00 -3.81 -5.16
N MET A 26 12.44 -4.82 -4.49
CA MET A 26 12.71 -6.22 -4.79
C MET A 26 11.80 -6.78 -5.88
N GLY A 27 11.00 -5.93 -6.48
CA GLY A 27 9.97 -6.29 -7.46
C GLY A 27 8.58 -6.01 -6.92
N PRO A 28 7.64 -5.61 -7.78
CA PRO A 28 6.28 -5.35 -7.33
C PRO A 28 5.62 -6.61 -6.80
N PHE A 29 4.79 -6.47 -5.76
CA PHE A 29 4.04 -7.58 -5.23
C PHE A 29 2.66 -7.12 -4.74
N THR A 30 1.76 -8.08 -4.60
CA THR A 30 0.39 -7.84 -4.18
C THR A 30 0.10 -8.49 -2.84
N MET A 31 -0.48 -7.73 -1.92
CA MET A 31 -0.93 -8.22 -0.62
C MET A 31 -2.43 -8.45 -0.67
N LEU A 32 -2.84 -9.63 -0.26
CA LEU A 32 -4.24 -10.02 -0.12
C LEU A 32 -4.56 -10.16 1.37
N ASP A 33 -5.84 -10.38 1.70
CA ASP A 33 -6.25 -10.61 3.08
C ASP A 33 -5.39 -11.69 3.73
N HIS A 34 -4.96 -11.39 4.96
CA HIS A 34 -4.15 -12.30 5.78
C HIS A 34 -2.81 -12.68 5.19
N HIS A 35 -2.25 -11.81 4.35
CA HIS A 35 -0.88 -11.96 3.85
C HIS A 35 0.10 -12.04 5.04
N ALA A 36 1.15 -12.83 4.91
CA ALA A 36 2.18 -12.93 5.95
C ALA A 36 2.81 -11.56 6.22
N PRO A 37 3.22 -11.27 7.46
CA PRO A 37 3.85 -10.00 7.79
C PRO A 37 5.04 -9.70 6.91
N ILE A 38 5.15 -8.45 6.46
CA ILE A 38 6.23 -8.01 5.59
C ILE A 38 6.53 -6.53 5.81
N VAL A 39 7.81 -6.17 5.65
CA VAL A 39 8.26 -4.79 5.53
C VAL A 39 9.00 -4.68 4.22
N ALA A 40 8.66 -3.68 3.42
CA ALA A 40 9.26 -3.52 2.09
C ALA A 40 9.62 -2.06 1.84
N ILE A 41 10.77 -1.85 1.21
CA ILE A 41 11.17 -0.53 0.70
C ILE A 41 10.54 -0.38 -0.68
N LEU A 42 9.93 0.77 -0.92
CA LEU A 42 9.26 1.08 -2.18
C LEU A 42 10.10 2.02 -3.02
N GLU A 43 10.03 1.83 -4.33
CA GLU A 43 10.66 2.73 -5.29
C GLU A 43 9.59 3.54 -6.03
N ALA A 44 10.02 4.43 -6.91
CA ALA A 44 9.09 5.20 -7.72
C ALA A 44 8.18 4.27 -8.53
N GLY A 45 6.90 4.55 -8.53
CA GLY A 45 5.90 3.73 -9.21
C GLY A 45 4.51 4.02 -8.71
N THR A 46 3.60 3.09 -8.93
CA THR A 46 2.20 3.26 -8.57
C THR A 46 1.77 2.23 -7.53
N ILE A 47 1.13 2.72 -6.46
CA ILE A 47 0.41 1.86 -5.52
C ILE A 47 -0.98 1.68 -6.08
N THR A 48 -1.44 0.43 -6.20
CA THR A 48 -2.79 0.13 -6.67
C THR A 48 -3.55 -0.59 -5.56
N ALA A 49 -4.65 0.00 -5.11
CA ALA A 49 -5.49 -0.58 -4.06
C ALA A 49 -6.89 -0.83 -4.62
N THR A 50 -7.41 -2.03 -4.38
CA THR A 50 -8.79 -2.36 -4.73
C THR A 50 -9.61 -2.39 -3.45
N ASP A 51 -10.68 -1.61 -3.39
CA ASP A 51 -11.54 -1.55 -2.21
C ASP A 51 -12.57 -2.69 -2.21
N LEU A 52 -13.41 -2.71 -1.19
CA LEU A 52 -14.40 -3.79 -1.04
C LEU A 52 -15.54 -3.71 -2.06
N GLN A 53 -15.67 -2.59 -2.75
CA GLN A 53 -16.64 -2.41 -3.84
C GLN A 53 -16.00 -2.66 -5.21
N ASN A 54 -14.79 -3.21 -5.25
CA ASN A 54 -14.02 -3.48 -6.46
C ASN A 54 -13.61 -2.21 -7.23
N GLU A 55 -13.61 -1.06 -6.56
CA GLU A 55 -13.07 0.16 -7.16
C GLU A 55 -11.57 0.19 -6.98
N ILE A 56 -10.87 0.65 -8.00
CA ILE A 56 -9.41 0.71 -8.03
C ILE A 56 -8.96 2.14 -7.73
N HIS A 57 -8.06 2.28 -6.75
CA HIS A 57 -7.45 3.55 -6.38
C HIS A 57 -5.96 3.46 -6.69
N GLU A 58 -5.43 4.45 -7.40
CA GLU A 58 -4.03 4.46 -7.81
C GLU A 58 -3.33 5.71 -7.27
N PHE A 59 -2.11 5.52 -6.78
CA PHE A 59 -1.32 6.60 -6.19
C PHE A 59 0.10 6.53 -6.73
N ALA A 60 0.52 7.57 -7.48
CA ALA A 60 1.88 7.67 -7.97
C ALA A 60 2.78 8.15 -6.83
N ILE A 61 3.88 7.45 -6.59
CA ILE A 61 4.83 7.77 -5.53
C ILE A 61 6.25 7.80 -6.09
N GLN A 62 7.16 8.49 -5.39
CA GLN A 62 8.58 8.51 -5.72
C GLN A 62 9.37 7.52 -4.89
N GLY A 63 8.82 7.03 -3.81
CA GLY A 63 9.46 6.09 -2.90
C GLY A 63 8.67 5.96 -1.63
N GLY A 64 9.21 5.25 -0.65
CA GLY A 64 8.60 5.09 0.65
C GLY A 64 8.85 3.71 1.23
N PHE A 65 8.03 3.33 2.19
CA PHE A 65 8.06 1.97 2.70
C PHE A 65 6.66 1.50 3.09
N CYS A 66 6.51 0.19 3.14
CA CYS A 66 5.27 -0.49 3.42
C CYS A 66 5.49 -1.47 4.57
N GLU A 67 4.57 -1.48 5.51
CA GLU A 67 4.56 -2.45 6.60
C GLU A 67 3.19 -3.11 6.65
N GLN A 68 3.20 -4.43 6.74
CA GLN A 68 1.96 -5.20 6.84
C GLN A 68 2.11 -6.21 7.98
N HIS A 69 1.17 -6.20 8.92
CA HIS A 69 1.01 -7.21 9.96
C HIS A 69 -0.42 -7.16 10.51
N ASP A 70 -0.88 -8.28 11.05
CA ASP A 70 -2.22 -8.39 11.64
C ASP A 70 -3.33 -7.88 10.71
N ASN A 71 -3.20 -8.18 9.42
CA ASN A 71 -4.16 -7.77 8.38
C ASN A 71 -4.31 -6.26 8.26
N GLN A 72 -3.26 -5.52 8.59
CA GLN A 72 -3.19 -4.06 8.49
C GLN A 72 -1.99 -3.67 7.65
N ILE A 73 -2.20 -2.76 6.70
CA ILE A 73 -1.14 -2.23 5.85
C ILE A 73 -1.00 -0.75 6.12
N ILE A 74 0.23 -0.31 6.39
CA ILE A 74 0.58 1.11 6.51
C ILE A 74 1.67 1.38 5.49
N ILE A 75 1.42 2.36 4.62
CA ILE A 75 2.39 2.81 3.62
C ILE A 75 2.73 4.26 3.92
N CYS A 76 4.02 4.53 4.11
CA CYS A 76 4.56 5.88 4.22
C CYS A 76 5.16 6.22 2.87
N ALA A 77 4.54 7.18 2.17
CA ALA A 77 4.87 7.48 0.79
C ALA A 77 5.55 8.83 0.64
N GLU A 78 6.46 8.91 -0.33
CA GLU A 78 7.06 10.17 -0.80
C GLU A 78 6.43 10.50 -2.15
N LEU A 79 5.94 11.72 -2.28
CA LEU A 79 5.31 12.19 -3.52
C LEU A 79 6.26 12.99 -4.41
#